data_03cac8028676966f7c806fcdf5f23f59
#
_entry.id   03cac8028676966f7c806fcdf5f23f59
#
_cell.length_a   1.000
_cell.length_b   1.000
_cell.length_c   1.000
_cell.angle_alpha   90.00
_cell.angle_beta   90.00
_cell.angle_gamma   90.00
#
_symmetry.space_group_name_H-M   'P 1'
#
loop_
_entity.id
_entity.type
_entity.pdbx_description
1 polymer ?
#
loop_
_entity_poly.entity_id
_entity_poly.type
_entity_poly.pdbx_seq_one_letter_code
_entity_poly.pdbx_strand_id
1 'polypeptide(L)'
;NDSLDRTLTTHHMVGTLPKLELRSGTSLAEPNATKIIPESGCALGIDIGSTSTDLVLVGADGELVDFQYLRTAGDPEGAVRKGLASICQRFGDIRFTAVGVTGSGRERVGKRIGADAVRDEITAQAKGAAHWVPEVDTVFEIGGQDSKYISIRDGEVVDFQMNKICAAGTGSFVEEQAVRMGI
;
A
#
# COMPACT_ATOMS: atom_id res chain seq x y z
N ASN A 1 45.07 -6.00 -33.71
CA ASN A 1 44.24 -7.19 -33.54
C ASN A 1 44.38 -7.69 -32.10
N ASP A 2 43.68 -7.06 -31.17
CA ASP A 2 43.54 -7.57 -29.81
C ASP A 2 42.09 -7.78 -29.52
N SER A 3 41.69 -9.04 -29.51
CA SER A 3 40.41 -9.56 -29.06
C SER A 3 40.35 -9.43 -27.55
N LEU A 4 39.52 -8.52 -27.06
CA LEU A 4 39.14 -8.42 -25.64
C LEU A 4 38.22 -9.57 -25.28
N ASP A 5 38.80 -10.62 -24.77
CA ASP A 5 38.12 -11.71 -24.07
C ASP A 5 37.62 -11.18 -22.71
N ARG A 6 36.33 -10.82 -22.62
CA ARG A 6 35.68 -10.50 -21.37
C ARG A 6 35.05 -11.76 -20.81
N THR A 7 35.85 -12.53 -20.10
CA THR A 7 35.32 -13.60 -19.24
C THR A 7 34.54 -12.97 -18.10
N LEU A 8 33.20 -13.02 -18.21
CA LEU A 8 32.29 -12.72 -17.10
C LEU A 8 32.44 -13.83 -16.06
N THR A 9 33.22 -13.54 -15.03
CA THR A 9 33.26 -14.38 -13.84
C THR A 9 31.95 -14.22 -13.09
N THR A 10 31.06 -15.19 -13.22
CA THR A 10 29.89 -15.33 -12.37
C THR A 10 30.36 -15.67 -10.96
N HIS A 11 30.49 -14.67 -10.11
CA HIS A 11 30.57 -14.92 -8.69
C HIS A 11 29.21 -15.47 -8.23
N HIS A 12 29.18 -16.76 -7.94
CA HIS A 12 28.12 -17.38 -7.16
C HIS A 12 28.14 -16.76 -5.74
N MET A 13 27.39 -15.70 -5.55
CA MET A 13 26.94 -15.32 -4.22
C MET A 13 25.80 -16.27 -3.84
N VAL A 14 26.12 -17.50 -3.47
CA VAL A 14 25.25 -18.34 -2.68
C VAL A 14 25.37 -17.87 -1.22
N GLY A 15 24.90 -16.66 -0.96
CA GLY A 15 24.51 -16.29 0.37
C GLY A 15 23.24 -17.07 0.68
N THR A 16 23.27 -17.89 1.73
CA THR A 16 22.07 -18.49 2.31
C THR A 16 21.13 -17.33 2.59
N LEU A 17 20.06 -17.19 1.78
CA LEU A 17 18.99 -16.27 2.10
C LEU A 17 18.56 -16.57 3.53
N PRO A 18 18.49 -15.57 4.43
CA PRO A 18 17.94 -15.79 5.75
C PRO A 18 16.59 -16.46 5.53
N LYS A 19 16.37 -17.57 6.24
CA LYS A 19 15.12 -18.31 6.20
C LYS A 19 14.02 -17.28 6.44
N LEU A 20 13.30 -16.92 5.39
CA LEU A 20 12.15 -16.05 5.50
C LEU A 20 11.17 -16.84 6.37
N GLU A 21 11.20 -16.59 7.68
CA GLU A 21 10.12 -17.02 8.54
C GLU A 21 8.92 -16.19 8.07
N LEU A 22 8.20 -16.75 7.09
CA LEU A 22 6.83 -16.35 6.87
C LEU A 22 6.18 -16.46 8.25
N ARG A 23 6.00 -15.33 8.92
CA ARG A 23 5.09 -15.26 10.03
C ARG A 23 3.72 -15.61 9.46
N SER A 24 3.46 -16.92 9.36
CA SER A 24 2.14 -17.44 9.12
C SER A 24 1.28 -16.93 10.25
N GLY A 25 0.46 -15.94 9.99
CA GLY A 25 -0.45 -15.50 11.02
C GLY A 25 -0.81 -14.04 11.06
N THR A 26 -0.46 -13.24 10.07
CA THR A 26 -1.33 -12.13 9.76
C THR A 26 -2.31 -12.58 8.69
N SER A 27 -3.18 -13.52 9.01
CA SER A 27 -4.55 -13.43 8.54
C SER A 27 -4.89 -11.95 8.70
N LEU A 28 -5.27 -11.28 7.62
CA LEU A 28 -5.93 -9.98 7.72
C LEU A 28 -7.06 -10.21 8.71
N ALA A 29 -6.81 -9.88 9.97
CA ALA A 29 -7.77 -10.12 11.02
C ALA A 29 -9.02 -9.40 10.56
N GLU A 30 -10.12 -10.14 10.50
CA GLU A 30 -11.46 -9.55 10.34
C GLU A 30 -11.47 -8.29 11.20
N PRO A 31 -11.93 -7.13 10.70
CA PRO A 31 -11.92 -5.90 11.48
C PRO A 31 -12.56 -6.19 12.83
N ASN A 32 -11.74 -6.14 13.86
CA ASN A 32 -12.11 -6.63 15.19
C ASN A 32 -13.22 -5.70 15.70
N ALA A 33 -14.43 -6.21 15.83
CA ALA A 33 -15.66 -5.49 16.18
C ALA A 33 -15.62 -4.77 17.55
N THR A 34 -14.44 -4.69 18.18
CA THR A 34 -14.24 -4.18 19.54
C THR A 34 -13.21 -3.05 19.64
N LYS A 35 -12.67 -2.55 18.53
CA LYS A 35 -11.77 -1.39 18.61
C LYS A 35 -12.58 -0.12 18.89
N ILE A 36 -12.31 0.51 20.02
CA ILE A 36 -12.89 1.78 20.44
C ILE A 36 -12.06 2.90 19.81
N ILE A 37 -12.72 3.86 19.18
CA ILE A 37 -12.05 5.07 18.70
C ILE A 37 -11.49 5.81 19.92
N PRO A 38 -10.19 6.18 19.92
CA PRO A 38 -9.63 6.99 21.00
C PRO A 38 -10.38 8.32 21.14
N GLU A 39 -10.58 8.81 22.36
CA GLU A 39 -11.22 10.12 22.61
C GLU A 39 -10.44 11.27 21.92
N SER A 40 -9.12 11.10 21.70
CA SER A 40 -8.27 12.02 20.94
C SER A 40 -8.64 12.12 19.45
N GLY A 41 -9.49 11.20 18.94
CA GLY A 41 -9.80 11.06 17.53
C GLY A 41 -8.78 10.22 16.78
N CYS A 42 -9.00 10.07 15.47
CA CYS A 42 -8.13 9.31 14.57
C CYS A 42 -7.76 10.13 13.35
N ALA A 43 -6.58 9.86 12.77
CA ALA A 43 -6.30 10.26 11.42
C ALA A 43 -6.92 9.27 10.42
N LEU A 44 -7.38 9.79 9.28
CA LEU A 44 -7.91 9.01 8.17
C LEU A 44 -6.88 9.01 7.03
N GLY A 45 -6.43 7.83 6.63
CA GLY A 45 -5.65 7.62 5.41
C GLY A 45 -6.52 7.01 4.32
N ILE A 46 -6.37 7.46 3.08
CA ILE A 46 -7.09 6.91 1.93
C ILE A 46 -6.10 6.70 0.79
N ASP A 47 -5.96 5.46 0.34
CA ASP A 47 -5.29 5.11 -0.91
C ASP A 47 -6.34 4.86 -2.00
N ILE A 48 -6.26 5.62 -3.08
CA ILE A 48 -7.26 5.62 -4.15
C ILE A 48 -6.60 5.08 -5.42
N GLY A 49 -6.55 3.76 -5.51
CA GLY A 49 -6.06 3.05 -6.68
C GLY A 49 -7.12 2.86 -7.76
N SER A 50 -6.68 2.45 -8.95
CA SER A 50 -7.57 2.13 -10.07
C SER A 50 -8.38 0.85 -9.83
N THR A 51 -7.84 -0.12 -9.09
CA THR A 51 -8.46 -1.41 -8.79
C THR A 51 -9.14 -1.40 -7.42
N SER A 52 -8.45 -0.90 -6.39
CA SER A 52 -8.95 -0.80 -5.02
C SER A 52 -8.89 0.61 -4.47
N THR A 53 -9.69 0.85 -3.45
CA THR A 53 -9.67 2.04 -2.62
C THR A 53 -9.63 1.58 -1.17
N ASP A 54 -8.57 1.97 -0.48
CA ASP A 54 -8.28 1.50 0.87
C ASP A 54 -8.41 2.67 1.85
N LEU A 55 -9.13 2.46 2.95
CA LEU A 55 -9.27 3.42 4.02
C LEU A 55 -8.67 2.86 5.29
N VAL A 56 -7.91 3.67 6.00
CA VAL A 56 -7.32 3.31 7.29
C VAL A 56 -7.59 4.37 8.34
N LEU A 57 -7.88 3.92 9.56
CA LEU A 57 -7.94 4.77 10.74
C LEU A 57 -6.69 4.53 11.59
N VAL A 58 -5.99 5.60 11.90
CA VAL A 58 -4.75 5.58 12.66
C VAL A 58 -4.92 6.43 13.92
N GLY A 59 -4.61 5.85 15.08
CA GLY A 59 -4.62 6.56 16.36
C GLY A 59 -3.50 7.58 16.47
N ALA A 60 -3.54 8.39 17.53
CA ALA A 60 -2.54 9.43 17.78
C ALA A 60 -1.12 8.87 18.04
N ASP A 61 -1.03 7.63 18.47
CA ASP A 61 0.19 6.86 18.70
C ASP A 61 0.74 6.15 17.44
N GLY A 62 0.04 6.28 16.30
CA GLY A 62 0.38 5.60 15.05
C GLY A 62 -0.18 4.18 14.94
N GLU A 63 -0.96 3.71 15.93
CA GLU A 63 -1.57 2.38 15.86
C GLU A 63 -2.69 2.29 14.82
N LEU A 64 -2.75 1.18 14.10
CA LEU A 64 -3.86 0.87 13.19
C LEU A 64 -5.12 0.55 14.00
N VAL A 65 -6.09 1.46 13.96
CA VAL A 65 -7.39 1.30 14.63
C VAL A 65 -8.34 0.46 13.79
N ASP A 66 -8.44 0.76 12.51
CA ASP A 66 -9.33 0.06 11.58
C ASP A 66 -8.85 0.21 10.13
N PHE A 67 -9.28 -0.71 9.26
CA PHE A 67 -9.02 -0.59 7.84
C PHE A 67 -10.17 -1.16 7.01
N GLN A 68 -10.26 -0.71 5.77
CA GLN A 68 -11.20 -1.23 4.79
C GLN A 68 -10.54 -1.32 3.43
N TYR A 69 -10.79 -2.42 2.76
CA TYR A 69 -10.44 -2.66 1.37
C TYR A 69 -11.71 -2.68 0.52
N LEU A 70 -11.79 -1.81 -0.46
CA LEU A 70 -12.94 -1.66 -1.34
C LEU A 70 -12.52 -1.75 -2.80
N ARG A 71 -13.32 -2.38 -3.65
CA ARG A 71 -13.11 -2.31 -5.09
C ARG A 71 -13.48 -0.91 -5.58
N THR A 72 -12.58 -0.26 -6.31
CA THR A 72 -12.81 1.06 -6.91
C THR A 72 -13.87 1.00 -8.00
N ALA A 73 -13.87 -0.05 -8.82
CA ALA A 73 -14.86 -0.33 -9.86
C ALA A 73 -15.16 0.87 -10.78
N GLY A 74 -14.16 1.69 -11.09
CA GLY A 74 -14.30 2.88 -11.92
C GLY A 74 -14.97 4.10 -11.26
N ASP A 75 -15.41 3.97 -9.99
CA ASP A 75 -16.01 5.07 -9.21
C ASP A 75 -15.25 5.30 -7.88
N PRO A 76 -14.09 5.97 -7.93
CA PRO A 76 -13.29 6.21 -6.74
C PRO A 76 -14.01 7.05 -5.68
N GLU A 77 -14.82 8.03 -6.08
CA GLU A 77 -15.60 8.85 -5.15
C GLU A 77 -16.69 8.02 -4.46
N GLY A 78 -17.34 7.13 -5.20
CA GLY A 78 -18.31 6.20 -4.66
C GLY A 78 -17.69 5.19 -3.69
N ALA A 79 -16.50 4.68 -4.00
CA ALA A 79 -15.76 3.79 -3.12
C ALA A 79 -15.41 4.48 -1.79
N VAL A 80 -14.86 5.69 -1.83
CA VAL A 80 -14.56 6.48 -0.63
C VAL A 80 -15.82 6.75 0.19
N ARG A 81 -16.91 7.14 -0.46
CA ARG A 81 -18.19 7.39 0.24
C ARG A 81 -18.72 6.14 0.93
N LYS A 82 -18.64 4.97 0.28
CA LYS A 82 -19.02 3.69 0.87
C LYS A 82 -18.15 3.35 2.09
N GLY A 83 -16.84 3.54 1.97
CA GLY A 83 -15.92 3.32 3.08
C GLY A 83 -16.22 4.22 4.28
N LEU A 84 -16.38 5.51 4.06
CA LEU A 84 -16.74 6.45 5.11
C LEU A 84 -18.09 6.12 5.76
N ALA A 85 -19.11 5.78 4.96
CA ALA A 85 -20.41 5.36 5.49
C ALA A 85 -20.29 4.10 6.37
N SER A 86 -19.51 3.12 5.97
CA SER A 86 -19.24 1.91 6.76
C SER A 86 -18.51 2.23 8.06
N ILE A 87 -17.53 3.14 8.03
CA ILE A 87 -16.83 3.62 9.24
C ILE A 87 -17.83 4.28 10.20
N CYS A 88 -18.64 5.23 9.71
CA CYS A 88 -19.66 5.91 10.53
C CYS A 88 -20.71 4.92 11.08
N GLN A 89 -21.10 3.91 10.33
CA GLN A 89 -22.02 2.89 10.80
C GLN A 89 -21.47 2.07 11.97
N ARG A 90 -20.16 1.77 11.96
CA ARG A 90 -19.51 0.96 13.00
C ARG A 90 -19.13 1.76 14.23
N PHE A 91 -18.69 2.99 14.05
CA PHE A 91 -18.09 3.78 15.11
C PHE A 91 -18.91 5.04 15.49
N GLY A 92 -20.00 5.32 14.78
CA GLY A 92 -20.76 6.56 14.97
C GLY A 92 -20.09 7.78 14.38
N ASP A 93 -20.31 8.94 14.97
CA ASP A 93 -19.70 10.19 14.56
C ASP A 93 -18.23 10.24 15.00
N ILE A 94 -17.32 10.13 14.02
CA ILE A 94 -15.89 10.19 14.27
C ILE A 94 -15.37 11.58 13.93
N ARG A 95 -14.58 12.12 14.83
CA ARG A 95 -13.75 13.30 14.55
C ARG A 95 -12.43 12.84 13.95
N PHE A 96 -12.21 13.15 12.69
CA PHE A 96 -10.88 12.99 12.07
C PHE A 96 -9.99 14.14 12.49
N THR A 97 -8.81 13.82 13.03
CA THR A 97 -7.79 14.79 13.42
C THR A 97 -6.97 15.27 12.23
N ALA A 98 -6.84 14.43 11.22
CA ALA A 98 -6.22 14.72 9.93
C ALA A 98 -6.75 13.77 8.86
N VAL A 99 -6.70 14.18 7.59
CA VAL A 99 -7.06 13.37 6.43
C VAL A 99 -5.92 13.41 5.43
N GLY A 100 -5.33 12.25 5.15
CA GLY A 100 -4.29 12.07 4.14
C GLY A 100 -4.79 11.23 2.98
N VAL A 101 -4.38 11.56 1.74
CA VAL A 101 -4.73 10.78 0.55
C VAL A 101 -3.53 10.48 -0.32
N THR A 102 -3.56 9.31 -0.94
CA THR A 102 -2.56 8.83 -1.91
C THR A 102 -3.23 8.05 -3.04
N GLY A 103 -2.43 7.42 -3.89
CA GLY A 103 -2.90 6.64 -5.04
C GLY A 103 -3.15 7.48 -6.29
N SER A 104 -3.53 6.83 -7.37
CA SER A 104 -3.75 7.47 -8.68
C SER A 104 -4.90 8.49 -8.68
N GLY A 105 -5.90 8.32 -7.82
CA GLY A 105 -7.05 9.22 -7.65
C GLY A 105 -6.87 10.35 -6.66
N ARG A 106 -5.71 10.48 -6.01
CA ARG A 106 -5.44 11.39 -4.88
C ARG A 106 -5.80 12.85 -5.14
N GLU A 107 -5.42 13.39 -6.30
CA GLU A 107 -5.62 14.83 -6.58
C GLU A 107 -7.11 15.19 -6.66
N ARG A 108 -7.86 14.37 -7.39
CA ARG A 108 -9.30 14.62 -7.58
C ARG A 108 -10.08 14.43 -6.28
N VAL A 109 -9.87 13.31 -5.61
CA VAL A 109 -10.62 12.98 -4.40
C VAL A 109 -10.14 13.83 -3.23
N GLY A 110 -8.83 14.02 -3.07
CA GLY A 110 -8.25 14.82 -1.99
C GLY A 110 -8.77 16.26 -1.99
N LYS A 111 -8.83 16.89 -3.17
CA LYS A 111 -9.44 18.22 -3.32
C LYS A 111 -10.93 18.23 -2.92
N ARG A 112 -11.67 17.17 -3.29
CA ARG A 112 -13.11 17.11 -3.05
C ARG A 112 -13.47 16.93 -1.58
N ILE A 113 -12.66 16.16 -0.84
CA ILE A 113 -12.89 15.91 0.59
C ILE A 113 -12.17 16.89 1.51
N GLY A 114 -11.36 17.80 0.95
CA GLY A 114 -10.58 18.74 1.73
C GLY A 114 -9.47 18.06 2.52
N ALA A 115 -8.72 17.16 1.89
CA ALA A 115 -7.63 16.44 2.55
C ALA A 115 -6.52 17.38 3.01
N ASP A 116 -6.02 17.15 4.23
CA ASP A 116 -4.92 17.94 4.82
C ASP A 116 -3.57 17.61 4.16
N ALA A 117 -3.43 16.38 3.67
CA ALA A 117 -2.22 15.93 2.99
C ALA A 117 -2.55 15.13 1.74
N VAL A 118 -1.89 15.47 0.63
CA VAL A 118 -1.92 14.71 -0.62
C VAL A 118 -0.49 14.28 -0.92
N ARG A 119 -0.25 12.98 -1.07
CA ARG A 119 1.08 12.42 -1.31
C ARG A 119 1.04 11.46 -2.49
N ASP A 120 2.15 11.42 -3.23
CA ASP A 120 2.33 10.38 -4.25
C ASP A 120 2.48 9.01 -3.60
N GLU A 121 2.16 7.98 -4.36
CA GLU A 121 2.13 6.60 -3.88
C GLU A 121 3.51 6.03 -3.52
N ILE A 122 4.58 6.48 -4.19
CA ILE A 122 5.95 6.03 -3.88
C ILE A 122 6.35 6.51 -2.49
N THR A 123 6.15 7.80 -2.22
CA THR A 123 6.42 8.40 -0.91
C THR A 123 5.56 7.77 0.19
N ALA A 124 4.27 7.55 -0.08
CA ALA A 124 3.36 6.96 0.90
C ALA A 124 3.75 5.52 1.23
N GLN A 125 4.09 4.70 0.22
CA GLN A 125 4.56 3.32 0.41
C GLN A 125 5.87 3.26 1.22
N ALA A 126 6.84 4.10 0.87
CA ALA A 126 8.11 4.13 1.59
C ALA A 126 7.92 4.49 3.07
N LYS A 127 7.13 5.53 3.37
CA LYS A 127 6.85 5.97 4.75
C LYS A 127 6.05 4.92 5.51
N GLY A 128 5.06 4.28 4.89
CA GLY A 128 4.30 3.19 5.48
C GLY A 128 5.17 1.98 5.80
N ALA A 129 6.01 1.56 4.85
CA ALA A 129 6.95 0.45 5.07
C ALA A 129 7.95 0.74 6.21
N ALA A 130 8.55 1.94 6.22
CA ALA A 130 9.50 2.35 7.25
C ALA A 130 8.86 2.50 8.64
N HIS A 131 7.56 2.80 8.71
CA HIS A 131 6.83 2.84 9.99
C HIS A 131 6.76 1.45 10.65
N TRP A 132 6.50 0.41 9.85
CA TRP A 132 6.39 -0.97 10.36
C TRP A 132 7.73 -1.71 10.44
N VAL A 133 8.67 -1.36 9.55
CA VAL A 133 10.01 -1.97 9.46
C VAL A 133 11.02 -0.82 9.35
N PRO A 134 11.48 -0.25 10.47
CA PRO A 134 12.34 0.94 10.46
C PRO A 134 13.65 0.77 9.67
N GLU A 135 14.17 -0.46 9.57
CA GLU A 135 15.38 -0.81 8.83
C GLU A 135 15.12 -1.20 7.36
N VAL A 136 13.91 -1.01 6.84
CA VAL A 136 13.60 -1.35 5.45
C VAL A 136 14.46 -0.55 4.49
N ASP A 137 15.08 -1.23 3.52
CA ASP A 137 15.87 -0.63 2.44
C ASP A 137 15.24 -0.83 1.06
N THR A 138 14.32 -1.78 0.94
CA THR A 138 13.72 -2.16 -0.34
C THR A 138 12.25 -2.54 -0.17
N VAL A 139 11.40 -1.99 -1.03
CA VAL A 139 9.99 -2.38 -1.15
C VAL A 139 9.71 -2.85 -2.57
N PHE A 140 9.13 -4.04 -2.69
CA PHE A 140 8.46 -4.50 -3.91
C PHE A 140 6.95 -4.41 -3.69
N GLU A 141 6.33 -3.47 -4.37
CA GLU A 141 4.88 -3.31 -4.38
C GLU A 141 4.32 -3.93 -5.66
N ILE A 142 3.32 -4.80 -5.52
CA ILE A 142 2.64 -5.44 -6.64
C ILE A 142 1.16 -5.09 -6.55
N GLY A 143 0.81 -3.97 -7.19
CA GLY A 143 -0.54 -3.47 -7.28
C GLY A 143 -1.38 -4.22 -8.33
N GLY A 144 -2.64 -3.80 -8.47
CA GLY A 144 -3.55 -4.41 -9.44
C GLY A 144 -3.15 -4.17 -10.89
N GLN A 145 -2.59 -3.01 -11.22
CA GLN A 145 -2.24 -2.62 -12.58
C GLN A 145 -0.78 -2.25 -12.78
N ASP A 146 -0.06 -1.95 -11.75
CA ASP A 146 1.37 -1.66 -11.80
C ASP A 146 2.13 -2.40 -10.71
N SER A 147 3.43 -2.44 -10.86
CA SER A 147 4.36 -2.98 -9.88
C SER A 147 5.51 -2.00 -9.75
N LYS A 148 5.98 -1.82 -8.53
CA LYS A 148 7.02 -0.86 -8.19
C LYS A 148 8.13 -1.51 -7.39
N TYR A 149 9.33 -1.12 -7.70
CA TYR A 149 10.52 -1.33 -6.87
C TYR A 149 10.87 0.02 -6.28
N ILE A 150 11.04 0.10 -4.96
CA ILE A 150 11.38 1.33 -4.26
C ILE A 150 12.60 1.04 -3.39
N SER A 151 13.68 1.78 -3.59
CA SER A 151 14.86 1.74 -2.74
C SER A 151 14.80 2.86 -1.71
N ILE A 152 15.04 2.49 -0.45
CA ILE A 152 14.93 3.38 0.71
C ILE A 152 16.28 3.43 1.42
N ARG A 153 16.67 4.62 1.85
CA ARG A 153 17.82 4.82 2.73
C ARG A 153 17.50 5.87 3.76
N ASP A 154 17.72 5.55 5.03
CA ASP A 154 17.42 6.43 6.16
C ASP A 154 15.95 6.91 6.17
N GLY A 155 15.02 6.03 5.78
CA GLY A 155 13.59 6.31 5.71
C GLY A 155 13.15 7.20 4.53
N GLU A 156 14.05 7.52 3.58
CA GLU A 156 13.77 8.32 2.40
C GLU A 156 13.96 7.51 1.11
N VAL A 157 13.14 7.81 0.11
CA VAL A 157 13.26 7.19 -1.22
C VAL A 157 14.51 7.71 -1.92
N VAL A 158 15.40 6.81 -2.32
CA VAL A 158 16.61 7.15 -3.08
C VAL A 158 16.50 6.78 -4.55
N ASP A 159 15.71 5.77 -4.89
CA ASP A 159 15.44 5.35 -6.27
C ASP A 159 14.12 4.59 -6.34
N PHE A 160 13.48 4.60 -7.48
CA PHE A 160 12.32 3.75 -7.74
C PHE A 160 12.20 3.38 -9.22
N GLN A 161 11.59 2.25 -9.48
CA GLN A 161 11.24 1.80 -10.82
C GLN A 161 9.81 1.28 -10.86
N MET A 162 9.15 1.49 -11.99
CA MET A 162 7.81 0.96 -12.23
C MET A 162 7.82 0.11 -13.50
N ASN A 163 6.94 -0.87 -13.57
CA ASN A 163 6.77 -1.64 -14.80
C ASN A 163 6.33 -0.72 -15.94
N LYS A 164 6.83 -1.00 -17.16
CA LYS A 164 6.56 -0.18 -18.35
C LYS A 164 5.24 -0.53 -19.03
N ILE A 165 4.68 -1.69 -18.73
CA ILE A 165 3.47 -2.23 -19.37
C ILE A 165 2.44 -2.47 -18.27
N CYS A 166 1.31 -1.80 -18.38
CA CYS A 166 0.18 -1.94 -17.47
C CYS A 166 -0.26 -3.42 -17.38
N ALA A 167 -0.53 -3.88 -16.16
CA ALA A 167 -0.99 -5.23 -15.81
C ALA A 167 0.00 -6.39 -16.05
N ALA A 168 1.08 -6.22 -16.81
CA ALA A 168 2.09 -7.28 -16.99
C ALA A 168 2.89 -7.50 -15.69
N GLY A 169 2.78 -8.70 -15.11
CA GLY A 169 3.46 -9.04 -13.86
C GLY A 169 2.88 -8.36 -12.62
N THR A 170 1.61 -8.02 -12.65
CA THR A 170 0.89 -7.35 -11.56
C THR A 170 -0.12 -8.28 -10.89
N GLY A 171 -0.75 -7.80 -9.81
CA GLY A 171 -1.77 -8.55 -9.08
C GLY A 171 -2.95 -8.98 -9.93
N SER A 172 -3.41 -8.15 -10.87
CA SER A 172 -4.50 -8.51 -11.80
C SER A 172 -4.15 -9.71 -12.68
N PHE A 173 -2.89 -9.82 -13.12
CA PHE A 173 -2.44 -11.00 -13.86
C PHE A 173 -2.49 -12.26 -13.00
N VAL A 174 -2.00 -12.17 -11.76
CA VAL A 174 -2.01 -13.31 -10.82
C VAL A 174 -3.45 -13.72 -10.50
N GLU A 175 -4.34 -12.77 -10.23
CA GLU A 175 -5.77 -13.02 -9.97
C GLU A 175 -6.45 -13.72 -11.17
N GLU A 176 -6.18 -13.26 -12.40
CA GLU A 176 -6.71 -13.87 -13.61
C GLU A 176 -6.23 -15.31 -13.78
N GLN A 177 -4.93 -15.59 -13.50
CA GLN A 177 -4.43 -16.96 -13.57
C GLN A 177 -5.06 -17.85 -12.49
N ALA A 178 -5.22 -17.35 -11.26
CA ALA A 178 -5.88 -18.10 -10.19
C ALA A 178 -7.32 -18.49 -10.56
N VAL A 179 -8.08 -17.53 -11.09
CA VAL A 179 -9.46 -17.80 -11.58
C VAL A 179 -9.47 -18.87 -12.69
N ARG A 180 -8.53 -18.81 -13.66
CA ARG A 180 -8.42 -19.80 -14.73
C ARG A 180 -8.06 -21.20 -14.22
N MET A 181 -7.29 -21.27 -13.14
CA MET A 181 -6.91 -22.53 -12.50
C MET A 181 -7.95 -23.04 -11.50
N GLY A 182 -8.98 -22.25 -11.19
CA GLY A 182 -10.03 -22.60 -10.23
C GLY A 182 -9.59 -22.54 -8.76
N ILE A 183 -8.61 -21.71 -8.44
CA ILE A 183 -8.09 -21.47 -7.08
C ILE A 183 -8.30 -20.05 -6.65
#